data_19711355c690ba6cd2ebac53f4181f45
#
_entry.id   19711355c690ba6cd2ebac53f4181f45
#
_cell.length_a   1.000
_cell.length_b   1.000
_cell.length_c   1.000
_cell.angle_alpha   90.00
_cell.angle_beta   90.00
_cell.angle_gamma   90.00
#
_symmetry.space_group_name_H-M   'P 1'
#
loop_
_entity.id
_entity.type
_entity.pdbx_description
1 polymer ?
#
loop_
_entity_poly.entity_id
_entity_poly.type
_entity_poly.pdbx_seq_one_letter_code
_entity_poly.pdbx_strand_id
1 'polypeptide(L)'
;MSEGNGSNWAAVGAAVDGGQVYLERGTAQRCAQRCAEFAGQLRQIQVNAQGLGLIDGFGYLPSGIALAAKFKQKAVDGDYSMDQALADHIAVVQEMQRVFEKIEAMYAASDDSGARGISVSGAAL
;
A
#
# COMPACT_ATOMS: atom_id res chain seq x y z
N MET A 1 10.27 -16.94 3.18
CA MET A 1 11.21 -16.25 2.33
C MET A 1 10.78 -14.84 2.06
N SER A 2 11.65 -13.93 2.37
CA SER A 2 11.34 -12.52 2.21
C SER A 2 11.08 -12.14 0.76
N GLU A 3 11.74 -12.79 -0.18
CA GLU A 3 11.53 -12.44 -1.58
C GLU A 3 10.14 -12.86 -2.06
N GLY A 4 9.45 -13.75 -1.38
CA GLY A 4 8.07 -14.07 -1.70
C GLY A 4 7.12 -12.92 -1.47
N ASN A 5 7.44 -12.07 -0.50
CA ASN A 5 6.67 -10.87 -0.20
C ASN A 5 7.33 -9.61 -0.76
N GLY A 6 8.51 -9.77 -1.32
CA GLY A 6 9.22 -8.65 -1.91
C GLY A 6 8.45 -8.12 -3.09
N SER A 7 7.98 -6.91 -3.01
CA SER A 7 7.40 -6.26 -4.16
C SER A 7 8.51 -5.59 -4.95
N ASN A 8 8.27 -5.39 -6.23
CA ASN A 8 9.21 -4.65 -7.06
C ASN A 8 9.28 -3.16 -6.71
N TRP A 9 8.44 -2.72 -5.80
CA TRP A 9 8.36 -1.30 -5.42
C TRP A 9 9.60 -0.81 -4.70
N ALA A 10 10.31 -1.68 -3.98
CA ALA A 10 11.59 -1.31 -3.39
C ALA A 10 12.60 -0.96 -4.47
N ALA A 11 12.63 -1.74 -5.55
CA ALA A 11 13.50 -1.48 -6.69
C ALA A 11 13.11 -0.19 -7.42
N VAL A 12 11.80 0.06 -7.57
CA VAL A 12 11.31 1.30 -8.16
C VAL A 12 11.73 2.49 -7.29
N GLY A 13 11.63 2.37 -5.96
CA GLY A 13 12.07 3.42 -5.05
C GLY A 13 13.56 3.72 -5.20
N ALA A 14 14.39 2.69 -5.34
CA ALA A 14 15.81 2.87 -5.58
C ALA A 14 16.08 3.56 -6.92
N ALA A 15 15.30 3.21 -7.96
CA ALA A 15 15.40 3.86 -9.26
C ALA A 15 15.02 5.33 -9.20
N VAL A 16 14.03 5.67 -8.37
CA VAL A 16 13.66 7.07 -8.11
C VAL A 16 14.82 7.82 -7.48
N ASP A 17 15.47 7.22 -6.48
CA ASP A 17 16.62 7.85 -5.82
C ASP A 17 17.77 8.10 -6.80
N GLY A 18 17.94 7.21 -7.76
CA GLY A 18 18.96 7.35 -8.80
C GLY A 18 18.58 8.26 -9.95
N GLY A 19 17.39 8.88 -9.91
CA GLY A 19 16.94 9.77 -10.98
C GLY A 19 16.51 9.06 -12.24
N GLN A 20 16.24 7.75 -12.17
CA GLN A 20 15.92 6.92 -13.33
C GLN A 20 14.42 6.84 -13.62
N VAL A 21 13.59 7.30 -12.68
CA VAL A 21 12.14 7.30 -12.82
C VAL A 21 11.66 8.74 -12.82
N TYR A 22 10.86 9.07 -13.82
CA TYR A 22 10.30 10.40 -13.98
C TYR A 22 8.80 10.29 -14.19
N LEU A 23 8.06 11.13 -13.49
CA LEU A 23 6.63 11.31 -13.73
C LEU A 23 6.35 12.79 -13.92
N GLU A 24 5.31 13.06 -14.70
CA GLU A 24 4.84 14.42 -14.88
C GLU A 24 4.44 15.01 -13.52
N ARG A 25 4.75 16.27 -13.34
CA ARG A 25 4.48 16.98 -12.09
C ARG A 25 3.00 16.88 -11.70
N GLY A 26 2.75 16.56 -10.45
CA GLY A 26 1.40 16.39 -9.93
C GLY A 26 0.84 14.99 -10.11
N THR A 27 1.35 14.22 -11.07
CA THR A 27 0.91 12.85 -11.30
C THR A 27 1.26 11.97 -10.12
N ALA A 28 2.47 12.10 -9.58
CA ALA A 28 2.90 11.30 -8.44
C ALA A 28 2.04 11.58 -7.21
N GLN A 29 1.68 12.85 -6.98
CA GLN A 29 0.81 13.22 -5.87
C GLN A 29 -0.56 12.56 -6.00
N ARG A 30 -1.14 12.58 -7.21
CA ARG A 30 -2.43 11.93 -7.45
C ARG A 30 -2.34 10.42 -7.25
N CYS A 31 -1.25 9.82 -7.69
CA CYS A 31 -1.04 8.38 -7.50
C CYS A 31 -0.89 8.03 -6.01
N ALA A 32 -0.14 8.83 -5.26
CA ALA A 32 0.00 8.63 -3.81
C ALA A 32 -1.36 8.72 -3.12
N GLN A 33 -2.17 9.69 -3.51
CA GLN A 33 -3.50 9.87 -2.93
C GLN A 33 -4.41 8.69 -3.24
N ARG A 34 -4.36 8.18 -4.47
CA ARG A 34 -5.13 6.99 -4.86
C ARG A 34 -4.68 5.76 -4.08
N CYS A 35 -3.38 5.62 -3.84
CA CYS A 35 -2.87 4.52 -3.02
C CYS A 35 -3.41 4.62 -1.58
N ALA A 36 -3.43 5.82 -1.00
CA ALA A 36 -3.96 6.01 0.34
C ALA A 36 -5.44 5.63 0.42
N GLU A 37 -6.22 6.06 -0.57
CA GLU A 37 -7.64 5.71 -0.65
C GLU A 37 -7.85 4.20 -0.79
N PHE A 38 -7.08 3.57 -1.66
CA PHE A 38 -7.18 2.14 -1.89
C PHE A 38 -6.79 1.34 -0.64
N ALA A 39 -5.72 1.75 0.04
CA ALA A 39 -5.32 1.11 1.30
C ALA A 39 -6.45 1.20 2.33
N GLY A 40 -7.15 2.34 2.39
CA GLY A 40 -8.30 2.50 3.29
C GLY A 40 -9.44 1.55 2.92
N GLN A 41 -9.71 1.38 1.64
CA GLN A 41 -10.73 0.44 1.17
C GLN A 41 -10.35 -1.00 1.50
N LEU A 42 -9.09 -1.36 1.33
CA LEU A 42 -8.61 -2.70 1.68
C LEU A 42 -8.73 -2.96 3.17
N ARG A 43 -8.45 -1.97 4.02
CA ARG A 43 -8.62 -2.10 5.46
C ARG A 43 -10.08 -2.34 5.83
N GLN A 44 -11.00 -1.66 5.14
CA GLN A 44 -12.43 -1.88 5.38
C GLN A 44 -12.84 -3.30 4.99
N ILE A 45 -12.35 -3.78 3.87
CA ILE A 45 -12.59 -5.17 3.45
C ILE A 45 -11.99 -6.14 4.47
N GLN A 46 -10.82 -5.82 5.02
CA GLN A 46 -10.17 -6.64 6.05
C GLN A 46 -11.03 -6.72 7.30
N VAL A 47 -11.59 -5.61 7.75
CA VAL A 47 -12.51 -5.58 8.88
C VAL A 47 -13.73 -6.47 8.60
N ASN A 48 -14.28 -6.37 7.40
CA ASN A 48 -15.42 -7.20 7.00
C ASN A 48 -15.06 -8.69 7.00
N ALA A 49 -13.85 -9.01 6.50
CA ALA A 49 -13.37 -10.41 6.48
C ALA A 49 -13.20 -10.95 7.91
N GLN A 50 -12.70 -10.12 8.82
CA GLN A 50 -12.56 -10.51 10.23
C GLN A 50 -13.92 -10.85 10.84
N GLY A 51 -14.98 -10.14 10.45
CA GLY A 51 -16.34 -10.46 10.86
C GLY A 51 -16.81 -11.83 10.39
N LEU A 52 -16.28 -12.32 9.28
CA LEU A 52 -16.62 -13.65 8.79
C LEU A 52 -16.04 -14.77 9.66
N GLY A 53 -15.12 -14.46 10.55
CA GLY A 53 -14.61 -15.43 11.51
C GLY A 53 -15.64 -15.80 12.59
N LEU A 54 -16.71 -15.03 12.70
CA LEU A 54 -17.77 -15.25 13.69
C LEU A 54 -19.01 -15.84 13.02
N ILE A 55 -18.83 -16.75 12.07
CA ILE A 55 -19.95 -17.36 11.37
C ILE A 55 -20.68 -18.34 12.27
N ASP A 56 -21.99 -18.19 12.32
CA ASP A 56 -22.89 -19.13 12.99
C ASP A 56 -24.02 -19.48 12.02
N GLY A 57 -25.00 -20.19 12.51
CA GLY A 57 -26.16 -20.55 11.68
C GLY A 57 -26.04 -21.90 10.99
N PHE A 58 -24.90 -22.58 11.10
CA PHE A 58 -24.74 -23.94 10.57
C PHE A 58 -25.23 -25.01 11.56
N GLY A 59 -25.68 -24.61 12.74
CA GLY A 59 -26.21 -25.52 13.74
C GLY A 59 -25.13 -26.20 14.58
N TYR A 60 -25.59 -27.15 15.41
CA TYR A 60 -24.73 -27.80 16.39
C TYR A 60 -24.34 -29.23 16.00
N LEU A 61 -24.72 -29.68 14.81
CA LEU A 61 -24.27 -30.97 14.33
C LEU A 61 -22.79 -30.91 14.04
N PRO A 62 -22.05 -32.04 14.21
CA PRO A 62 -20.62 -32.04 13.95
C PRO A 62 -20.24 -31.52 12.57
N SER A 63 -21.04 -31.83 11.54
CA SER A 63 -20.80 -31.34 10.17
C SER A 63 -20.95 -29.82 10.08
N GLY A 64 -21.92 -29.25 10.78
CA GLY A 64 -22.13 -27.80 10.78
C GLY A 64 -21.00 -27.08 11.51
N ILE A 65 -20.55 -27.64 12.65
CA ILE A 65 -19.45 -27.10 13.41
C ILE A 65 -18.16 -27.13 12.59
N ALA A 66 -17.92 -28.25 11.89
CA ALA A 66 -16.73 -28.40 11.06
C ALA A 66 -16.75 -27.40 9.88
N LEU A 67 -17.92 -27.17 9.30
CA LEU A 67 -18.06 -26.24 8.19
C LEU A 67 -17.80 -24.80 8.64
N ALA A 68 -18.35 -24.40 9.80
CA ALA A 68 -18.11 -23.09 10.37
C ALA A 68 -16.61 -22.88 10.65
N ALA A 69 -15.93 -23.90 11.17
CA ALA A 69 -14.49 -23.83 11.41
C ALA A 69 -13.70 -23.63 10.11
N LYS A 70 -14.11 -24.31 9.03
CA LYS A 70 -13.43 -24.15 7.74
C LYS A 70 -13.61 -22.74 7.18
N PHE A 71 -14.80 -22.17 7.26
CA PHE A 71 -15.02 -20.79 6.84
C PHE A 71 -14.19 -19.82 7.66
N LYS A 72 -14.13 -20.03 8.97
CA LYS A 72 -13.32 -19.19 9.86
C LYS A 72 -11.84 -19.25 9.44
N GLN A 73 -11.32 -20.42 9.14
CA GLN A 73 -9.93 -20.57 8.72
C GLN A 73 -9.65 -19.85 7.41
N LYS A 74 -10.60 -19.87 6.48
CA LYS A 74 -10.46 -19.14 5.23
C LYS A 74 -10.43 -17.63 5.46
N ALA A 75 -11.18 -17.15 6.44
CA ALA A 75 -11.31 -15.72 6.68
C ALA A 75 -10.17 -15.17 7.53
N VAL A 76 -9.81 -15.82 8.66
CA VAL A 76 -8.97 -15.13 9.65
C VAL A 76 -7.86 -15.96 10.29
N ASP A 77 -7.98 -17.27 10.44
CA ASP A 77 -7.00 -18.01 11.27
C ASP A 77 -6.41 -19.25 10.62
N GLY A 78 -6.69 -19.49 9.35
CA GLY A 78 -6.07 -20.60 8.62
C GLY A 78 -4.81 -20.18 7.88
N ASP A 79 -4.21 -21.11 7.17
CA ASP A 79 -3.04 -20.84 6.35
C ASP A 79 -3.41 -19.86 5.25
N TYR A 80 -2.72 -18.75 5.22
CA TYR A 80 -2.92 -17.67 4.26
C TYR A 80 -4.39 -17.32 4.10
N SER A 81 -5.03 -16.96 5.21
CA SER A 81 -6.42 -16.54 5.25
C SER A 81 -6.66 -15.27 4.45
N MET A 82 -7.93 -14.94 4.19
CA MET A 82 -8.28 -13.67 3.55
C MET A 82 -7.72 -12.48 4.32
N ASP A 83 -7.76 -12.53 5.65
CA ASP A 83 -7.19 -11.48 6.50
C ASP A 83 -5.69 -11.29 6.21
N GLN A 84 -4.94 -12.37 6.13
CA GLN A 84 -3.51 -12.32 5.84
C GLN A 84 -3.24 -11.80 4.42
N ALA A 85 -4.01 -12.26 3.45
CA ALA A 85 -3.87 -11.81 2.07
C ALA A 85 -4.12 -10.31 1.96
N LEU A 86 -5.15 -9.81 2.64
CA LEU A 86 -5.47 -8.38 2.64
C LEU A 86 -4.38 -7.57 3.34
N ALA A 87 -3.82 -8.08 4.44
CA ALA A 87 -2.71 -7.41 5.11
C ALA A 87 -1.50 -7.28 4.18
N ASP A 88 -1.19 -8.33 3.43
CA ASP A 88 -0.08 -8.32 2.48
C ASP A 88 -0.32 -7.31 1.36
N HIS A 89 -1.55 -7.24 0.83
CA HIS A 89 -1.89 -6.27 -0.21
C HIS A 89 -1.81 -4.84 0.31
N ILE A 90 -2.29 -4.58 1.52
CA ILE A 90 -2.20 -3.26 2.15
C ILE A 90 -0.73 -2.84 2.26
N ALA A 91 0.14 -3.74 2.68
CA ALA A 91 1.57 -3.44 2.80
C ALA A 91 2.18 -3.03 1.45
N VAL A 92 1.83 -3.74 0.37
CA VAL A 92 2.31 -3.40 -0.98
C VAL A 92 1.79 -2.03 -1.42
N VAL A 93 0.50 -1.77 -1.23
CA VAL A 93 -0.10 -0.48 -1.62
C VAL A 93 0.53 0.67 -0.85
N GLN A 94 0.83 0.47 0.43
CA GLN A 94 1.51 1.49 1.22
C GLN A 94 2.94 1.73 0.72
N GLU A 95 3.61 0.69 0.27
CA GLU A 95 4.93 0.81 -0.33
C GLU A 95 4.86 1.61 -1.64
N MET A 96 3.87 1.34 -2.48
CA MET A 96 3.60 2.12 -3.69
C MET A 96 3.38 3.60 -3.34
N GLN A 97 2.56 3.85 -2.33
CA GLN A 97 2.28 5.21 -1.88
C GLN A 97 3.56 5.95 -1.50
N ARG A 98 4.43 5.29 -0.74
CA ARG A 98 5.70 5.90 -0.33
C ARG A 98 6.59 6.25 -1.51
N VAL A 99 6.59 5.39 -2.55
CA VAL A 99 7.38 5.67 -3.76
C VAL A 99 6.83 6.91 -4.48
N PHE A 100 5.52 7.00 -4.64
CA PHE A 100 4.91 8.18 -5.28
C PHE A 100 5.14 9.45 -4.45
N GLU A 101 5.06 9.35 -3.13
CA GLU A 101 5.37 10.49 -2.25
C GLU A 101 6.82 10.93 -2.38
N LYS A 102 7.73 9.98 -2.54
CA LYS A 102 9.15 10.26 -2.77
C LYS A 102 9.36 11.02 -4.08
N ILE A 103 8.68 10.63 -5.14
CA ILE A 103 8.77 11.31 -6.43
C ILE A 103 8.28 12.76 -6.29
N GLU A 104 7.15 12.95 -5.62
CA GLU A 104 6.61 14.30 -5.40
C GLU A 104 7.54 15.15 -4.55
N ALA A 105 8.15 14.56 -3.51
CA ALA A 105 9.11 15.26 -2.67
C ALA A 105 10.34 15.71 -3.46
N MET A 106 10.76 14.92 -4.45
CA MET A 106 11.87 15.28 -5.30
C MET A 106 11.55 16.50 -6.17
N TYR A 107 10.31 16.62 -6.64
CA TYR A 107 9.88 17.82 -7.37
C TYR A 107 9.90 19.04 -6.46
N ALA A 108 9.41 18.93 -5.23
CA ALA A 108 9.43 20.03 -4.28
C ALA A 108 10.85 20.48 -3.98
N ALA A 109 11.77 19.53 -3.78
CA ALA A 109 13.19 19.84 -3.54
C ALA A 109 13.83 20.52 -4.74
N SER A 110 13.52 20.06 -5.95
CA SER A 110 14.01 20.66 -7.18
C SER A 110 13.50 22.09 -7.35
N ASP A 111 12.24 22.34 -7.03
CA ASP A 111 11.66 23.69 -7.09
C ASP A 111 12.33 24.63 -6.10
N ASP A 112 12.57 24.17 -4.87
CA ASP A 112 13.29 24.95 -3.86
C ASP A 112 14.69 25.30 -4.32
N SER A 113 15.41 24.36 -4.87
CA SER A 113 16.74 24.59 -5.41
C SER A 113 16.72 25.58 -6.57
N GLY A 114 15.74 25.47 -7.46
CA GLY A 114 15.56 26.39 -8.57
C GLY A 114 15.26 27.81 -8.08
N ALA A 115 14.36 27.94 -7.10
CA ALA A 115 14.00 29.24 -6.53
C ALA A 115 15.21 29.89 -5.87
N ARG A 116 16.01 29.14 -5.12
CA ARG A 116 17.24 29.65 -4.50
C ARG A 116 18.22 30.12 -5.56
N GLY A 117 18.39 29.34 -6.63
CA GLY A 117 19.30 29.68 -7.72
C GLY A 117 18.90 30.99 -8.39
N ILE A 118 17.61 31.19 -8.65
CA ILE A 118 17.09 32.41 -9.24
C ILE A 118 17.29 33.59 -8.30
N SER A 119 17.02 33.42 -7.01
CA SER A 119 17.20 34.46 -6.01
C SER A 119 18.66 34.89 -5.90
N VAL A 120 19.59 33.96 -5.88
CA VAL A 120 21.04 34.25 -5.82
C VAL A 120 21.47 34.97 -7.08
N SER A 121 21.02 34.53 -8.26
CA SER A 121 21.35 35.20 -9.53
C SER A 121 20.81 36.64 -9.56
N GLY A 122 19.58 36.83 -9.08
CA GLY A 122 19.01 38.16 -8.99
C GLY A 122 19.77 39.07 -8.04
N ALA A 123 20.23 38.54 -6.91
CA ALA A 123 21.01 39.30 -5.95
C ALA A 123 22.39 39.74 -6.48
N ALA A 124 22.94 38.98 -7.44
CA ALA A 124 24.23 39.28 -8.04
C ALA A 124 24.13 40.41 -9.08
N LEU A 125 22.95 40.75 -9.55
CA LEU A 125 22.75 41.80 -10.51
C LEU A 125 22.58 43.16 -9.81
#